data_74d4b29447e6419ecccea8531efa5c5f
#
_entry.id   74d4b29447e6419ecccea8531efa5c5f
#
_cell.length_a   1.000
_cell.length_b   1.000
_cell.length_c   1.000
_cell.angle_alpha   90.00
_cell.angle_beta   90.00
_cell.angle_gamma   90.00
#
_symmetry.space_group_name_H-M   'P 1'
#
loop_
_entity.id
_entity.type
_entity.pdbx_description
1 polymer ?
#
loop_
_entity_poly.entity_id
_entity_poly.type
_entity_poly.pdbx_seq_one_letter_code
_entity_poly.pdbx_strand_id
1 'polypeptide(L)'
;QLRNDNLVEMIGFVETESYHGNKLQKHYHVVSELLTGVSLSDILEGKCTDVHGKEIPFAKKMLKDYQTDPVHFAKNIGINVLSGLMVLHDAGYIHRDIDPSNSMLTEDGHVKLIDFGICKQVNKLTTHDRGLTTTGVFMGKAEYAAPELVLGDLRSQNQTTDIYAIGILLYQCIVGHVPFEGPSHQVLDKQLHKKM
;
A
#
# COMPACT_ATOMS: atom_id res chain seq x y z
N GLN A 1 8.35 -10.14 15.83
CA GLN A 1 8.64 -8.93 15.02
C GLN A 1 9.00 -9.39 13.61
N LEU A 2 8.22 -8.97 12.60
CA LEU A 2 8.53 -9.25 11.21
C LEU A 2 9.67 -8.32 10.77
N ARG A 3 10.75 -8.90 10.23
CA ARG A 3 11.91 -8.17 9.71
C ARG A 3 12.21 -8.62 8.29
N ASN A 4 12.27 -7.68 7.38
CA ASN A 4 12.63 -7.88 5.98
C ASN A 4 13.02 -6.53 5.37
N ASP A 5 13.99 -6.51 4.46
CA ASP A 5 14.46 -5.27 3.82
C ASP A 5 13.39 -4.58 2.98
N ASN A 6 12.31 -5.29 2.64
CA ASN A 6 11.18 -4.77 1.87
C ASN A 6 9.92 -4.49 2.70
N LEU A 7 10.04 -4.48 4.04
CA LEU A 7 9.00 -4.06 4.97
C LEU A 7 9.56 -2.96 5.87
N VAL A 8 8.75 -1.92 6.14
CA VAL A 8 9.12 -0.94 7.15
C VAL A 8 9.21 -1.61 8.51
N GLU A 9 10.29 -1.38 9.25
CA GLU A 9 10.46 -1.94 10.59
C GLU A 9 9.56 -1.21 11.59
N MET A 10 8.68 -1.95 12.25
CA MET A 10 7.88 -1.44 13.36
C MET A 10 8.69 -1.52 14.65
N ILE A 11 9.03 -0.37 15.24
CA ILE A 11 9.85 -0.25 16.46
C ILE A 11 8.99 -0.45 17.70
N GLY A 12 7.76 0.08 17.71
CA GLY A 12 6.88 -0.04 18.87
C GLY A 12 5.54 0.70 18.72
N PHE A 13 4.81 0.73 19.84
CA PHE A 13 3.54 1.44 19.97
C PHE A 13 3.62 2.40 21.17
N VAL A 14 3.01 3.57 21.01
CA VAL A 14 2.87 4.56 22.09
C VAL A 14 1.38 4.89 22.25
N GLU A 15 0.88 4.78 23.46
CA GLU A 15 -0.44 5.29 23.85
C GLU A 15 -0.27 6.69 24.44
N THR A 16 -1.04 7.65 23.94
CA THR A 16 -1.14 8.99 24.50
C THR A 16 -2.57 9.30 24.87
N GLU A 17 -2.75 10.15 25.85
CA GLU A 17 -4.06 10.59 26.32
C GLU A 17 -4.22 12.10 26.09
N SER A 18 -5.38 12.50 25.59
CA SER A 18 -5.75 13.90 25.46
C SER A 18 -7.15 14.14 26.04
N TYR A 19 -7.42 15.37 26.53
CA TYR A 19 -8.74 15.77 27.00
C TYR A 19 -9.41 16.66 25.96
N HIS A 20 -10.61 16.29 25.55
CA HIS A 20 -11.51 17.15 24.79
C HIS A 20 -12.70 17.52 25.68
N GLY A 21 -12.65 18.72 26.29
CA GLY A 21 -13.54 19.06 27.40
C GLY A 21 -13.34 18.09 28.57
N ASN A 22 -14.43 17.46 29.04
CA ASN A 22 -14.39 16.46 30.14
C ASN A 22 -14.25 15.01 29.66
N LYS A 23 -14.03 14.75 28.37
CA LYS A 23 -13.84 13.39 27.83
C LYS A 23 -12.36 13.10 27.62
N LEU A 24 -11.87 12.04 28.28
CA LEU A 24 -10.58 11.43 28.01
C LEU A 24 -10.62 10.70 26.67
N GLN A 25 -9.69 11.02 25.77
CA GLN A 25 -9.51 10.35 24.49
C GLN A 25 -8.13 9.71 24.47
N LYS A 26 -8.07 8.42 24.17
CA LYS A 26 -6.83 7.66 23.99
C LYS A 26 -6.44 7.66 22.52
N HIS A 27 -5.17 7.91 22.24
CA HIS A 27 -4.60 7.86 20.90
C HIS A 27 -3.50 6.79 20.88
N TYR A 28 -3.47 6.00 19.81
CA TYR A 28 -2.48 4.95 19.60
C TYR A 28 -1.60 5.34 18.42
N HIS A 29 -0.30 5.35 18.65
CA HIS A 29 0.70 5.71 17.64
C HIS A 29 1.60 4.52 17.37
N VAL A 30 1.84 4.24 16.09
CA VAL A 30 2.84 3.28 15.66
C VAL A 30 4.16 4.04 15.47
N VAL A 31 5.23 3.51 16.05
CA VAL A 31 6.59 4.02 15.85
C VAL A 31 7.30 3.07 14.90
N SER A 32 7.78 3.59 13.79
CA SER A 32 8.52 2.84 12.77
C SER A 32 9.88 3.47 12.49
N GLU A 33 10.73 2.75 11.76
CA GLU A 33 11.97 3.33 11.23
C GLU A 33 11.69 4.55 10.36
N LEU A 34 12.61 5.50 10.35
CA LEU A 34 12.56 6.65 9.44
C LEU A 34 13.24 6.26 8.13
N LEU A 35 12.48 6.31 7.04
CA LEU A 35 12.99 5.99 5.70
C LEU A 35 13.44 7.26 4.98
N THR A 36 14.60 7.16 4.31
CA THR A 36 15.07 8.14 3.33
C THR A 36 14.80 7.62 1.92
N GLY A 37 14.03 8.37 1.14
CA GLY A 37 13.62 7.92 -0.19
C GLY A 37 12.44 8.71 -0.72
N VAL A 38 11.76 8.11 -1.69
CA VAL A 38 10.58 8.71 -2.34
C VAL A 38 9.50 7.67 -2.51
N SER A 39 8.24 8.09 -2.52
CA SER A 39 7.13 7.16 -2.78
C SER A 39 7.12 6.74 -4.26
N LEU A 40 6.67 5.54 -4.53
CA LEU A 40 6.44 5.09 -5.90
C LEU A 40 5.37 5.97 -6.59
N SER A 41 4.39 6.48 -5.82
CA SER A 41 3.38 7.42 -6.33
C SER A 41 4.02 8.68 -6.91
N ASP A 42 4.98 9.28 -6.20
CA ASP A 42 5.67 10.49 -6.69
C ASP A 42 6.43 10.22 -7.99
N ILE A 43 7.09 9.07 -8.11
CA ILE A 43 7.80 8.69 -9.34
C ILE A 43 6.83 8.50 -10.50
N LEU A 44 5.71 7.78 -10.31
CA LEU A 44 4.71 7.57 -11.35
C LEU A 44 4.02 8.88 -11.78
N GLU A 45 3.91 9.85 -10.87
CA GLU A 45 3.37 11.18 -11.14
C GLU A 45 4.42 12.16 -11.70
N GLY A 46 5.67 11.73 -11.89
CA GLY A 46 6.75 12.55 -12.41
C GLY A 46 7.29 13.59 -11.43
N LYS A 47 7.01 13.44 -10.14
CA LYS A 47 7.46 14.37 -9.10
C LYS A 47 8.90 14.05 -8.67
N CYS A 48 9.77 15.05 -8.70
CA CYS A 48 11.16 14.92 -8.27
C CYS A 48 11.63 16.10 -7.41
N THR A 49 10.69 16.87 -6.84
CA THR A 49 10.98 18.01 -5.96
C THR A 49 10.35 17.82 -4.57
N ASP A 50 10.96 18.41 -3.56
CA ASP A 50 10.38 18.50 -2.22
C ASP A 50 9.24 19.55 -2.15
N VAL A 51 8.65 19.69 -0.98
CA VAL A 51 7.55 20.65 -0.72
C VAL A 51 7.92 22.13 -0.94
N HIS A 52 9.20 22.42 -1.03
CA HIS A 52 9.74 23.76 -1.30
C HIS A 52 10.15 23.95 -2.77
N GLY A 53 9.92 22.95 -3.63
CA GLY A 53 10.28 22.97 -5.03
C GLY A 53 11.76 22.67 -5.32
N LYS A 54 12.54 22.27 -4.31
CA LYS A 54 13.94 21.89 -4.48
C LYS A 54 14.02 20.47 -5.05
N GLU A 55 14.86 20.31 -6.08
CA GLU A 55 15.08 19.00 -6.71
C GLU A 55 15.68 17.99 -5.73
N ILE A 56 15.11 16.77 -5.74
CA ILE A 56 15.61 15.61 -5.01
C ILE A 56 16.39 14.74 -6.00
N PRO A 57 17.75 14.68 -5.94
CA PRO A 57 18.56 13.97 -6.93
C PRO A 57 18.21 12.48 -7.05
N PHE A 58 17.89 11.83 -5.95
CA PHE A 58 17.46 10.43 -5.92
C PHE A 58 16.14 10.22 -6.68
N ALA A 59 15.13 11.08 -6.43
CA ALA A 59 13.85 11.03 -7.15
C ALA A 59 14.03 11.21 -8.65
N LYS A 60 14.90 12.15 -9.07
CA LYS A 60 15.23 12.38 -10.47
C LYS A 60 15.88 11.17 -11.13
N LYS A 61 16.77 10.50 -10.41
CA LYS A 61 17.37 9.24 -10.89
C LYS A 61 16.31 8.17 -11.07
N MET A 62 15.44 7.93 -10.07
CA MET A 62 14.37 6.94 -10.14
C MET A 62 13.38 7.23 -11.26
N LEU A 63 13.01 8.49 -11.45
CA LEU A 63 12.14 8.92 -12.54
C LEU A 63 12.79 8.65 -13.92
N LYS A 64 14.08 8.93 -14.05
CA LYS A 64 14.83 8.61 -15.28
C LYS A 64 14.87 7.11 -15.56
N ASP A 65 15.14 6.29 -14.53
CA ASP A 65 15.18 4.83 -14.66
C ASP A 65 13.79 4.30 -15.09
N TYR A 66 12.72 4.80 -14.47
CA TYR A 66 11.33 4.50 -14.84
C TYR A 66 11.03 4.87 -16.31
N GLN A 67 11.37 6.09 -16.74
CA GLN A 67 11.12 6.57 -18.11
C GLN A 67 11.97 5.84 -19.17
N THR A 68 13.15 5.34 -18.80
CA THR A 68 14.07 4.66 -19.72
C THR A 68 13.62 3.23 -20.00
N ASP A 69 13.24 2.48 -18.96
CA ASP A 69 12.78 1.09 -19.08
C ASP A 69 11.67 0.79 -18.01
N PRO A 70 10.43 1.12 -18.32
CA PRO A 70 9.30 0.88 -17.41
C PRO A 70 9.13 -0.60 -17.04
N VAL A 71 9.45 -1.52 -17.94
CA VAL A 71 9.31 -2.97 -17.71
C VAL A 71 10.34 -3.46 -16.70
N HIS A 72 11.61 -3.06 -16.87
CA HIS A 72 12.66 -3.39 -15.92
C HIS A 72 12.39 -2.75 -14.55
N PHE A 73 11.94 -1.51 -14.54
CA PHE A 73 11.53 -0.80 -13.33
C PHE A 73 10.41 -1.55 -12.61
N ALA A 74 9.32 -1.88 -13.32
CA ALA A 74 8.19 -2.63 -12.76
C ALA A 74 8.63 -4.00 -12.22
N LYS A 75 9.50 -4.72 -12.93
CA LYS A 75 10.06 -6.00 -12.47
C LYS A 75 10.79 -5.84 -11.14
N ASN A 76 11.61 -4.81 -10.99
CA ASN A 76 12.32 -4.53 -9.73
C ASN A 76 11.35 -4.21 -8.59
N ILE A 77 10.35 -3.36 -8.83
CA ILE A 77 9.27 -3.08 -7.86
C ILE A 77 8.59 -4.38 -7.44
N GLY A 78 8.17 -5.20 -8.41
CA GLY A 78 7.45 -6.46 -8.15
C GLY A 78 8.25 -7.43 -7.29
N ILE A 79 9.53 -7.64 -7.59
CA ILE A 79 10.41 -8.54 -6.83
C ILE A 79 10.51 -8.08 -5.36
N ASN A 80 10.75 -6.80 -5.13
CA ASN A 80 10.90 -6.25 -3.78
C ASN A 80 9.58 -6.32 -2.99
N VAL A 81 8.46 -5.88 -3.58
CA VAL A 81 7.14 -5.91 -2.94
C VAL A 81 6.73 -7.34 -2.59
N LEU A 82 6.92 -8.29 -3.53
CA LEU A 82 6.62 -9.71 -3.29
C LEU A 82 7.51 -10.31 -2.20
N SER A 83 8.80 -9.93 -2.13
CA SER A 83 9.69 -10.37 -1.06
C SER A 83 9.19 -9.94 0.34
N GLY A 84 8.76 -8.69 0.48
CA GLY A 84 8.14 -8.21 1.72
C GLY A 84 6.84 -8.95 2.04
N LEU A 85 5.95 -9.12 1.03
CA LEU A 85 4.68 -9.82 1.22
C LEU A 85 4.84 -11.29 1.59
N MET A 86 5.86 -11.99 1.08
CA MET A 86 6.12 -13.38 1.49
C MET A 86 6.26 -13.49 3.00
N VAL A 87 7.06 -12.62 3.62
CA VAL A 87 7.26 -12.62 5.08
C VAL A 87 5.96 -12.32 5.82
N LEU A 88 5.15 -11.38 5.32
CA LEU A 88 3.85 -11.04 5.90
C LEU A 88 2.86 -12.21 5.79
N HIS A 89 2.78 -12.82 4.61
CA HIS A 89 1.89 -13.96 4.32
C HIS A 89 2.27 -15.22 5.09
N ASP A 90 3.58 -15.52 5.23
CA ASP A 90 4.07 -16.64 6.03
C ASP A 90 3.74 -16.48 7.51
N ALA A 91 3.66 -15.25 7.99
CA ALA A 91 3.21 -14.92 9.33
C ALA A 91 1.68 -14.95 9.50
N GLY A 92 0.92 -15.26 8.43
CA GLY A 92 -0.53 -15.35 8.44
C GLY A 92 -1.26 -14.01 8.31
N TYR A 93 -0.61 -12.98 7.81
CA TYR A 93 -1.21 -11.67 7.58
C TYR A 93 -1.37 -11.36 6.09
N ILE A 94 -2.35 -10.53 5.76
CA ILE A 94 -2.52 -9.90 4.44
C ILE A 94 -2.49 -8.37 4.61
N HIS A 95 -1.93 -7.67 3.63
CA HIS A 95 -1.71 -6.22 3.70
C HIS A 95 -2.99 -5.42 3.41
N ARG A 96 -3.69 -5.77 2.33
CA ARG A 96 -4.96 -5.19 1.84
C ARG A 96 -4.91 -3.75 1.31
N ASP A 97 -3.76 -3.09 1.38
CA ASP A 97 -3.59 -1.70 0.92
C ASP A 97 -2.29 -1.54 0.12
N ILE A 98 -2.09 -2.42 -0.85
CA ILE A 98 -0.95 -2.35 -1.77
C ILE A 98 -1.27 -1.33 -2.86
N ASP A 99 -0.53 -0.23 -2.84
CA ASP A 99 -0.62 0.83 -3.85
C ASP A 99 0.71 1.61 -3.93
N PRO A 100 0.91 2.49 -4.94
CA PRO A 100 2.16 3.24 -5.09
C PRO A 100 2.48 4.18 -3.91
N SER A 101 1.50 4.69 -3.17
CA SER A 101 1.77 5.58 -2.03
C SER A 101 2.26 4.81 -0.79
N ASN A 102 1.93 3.51 -0.72
CA ASN A 102 2.37 2.61 0.34
C ASN A 102 3.63 1.81 -0.04
N SER A 103 4.28 2.17 -1.16
CA SER A 103 5.54 1.58 -1.63
C SER A 103 6.61 2.67 -1.71
N MET A 104 7.66 2.57 -0.89
CA MET A 104 8.71 3.57 -0.80
C MET A 104 10.01 3.05 -1.40
N LEU A 105 10.57 3.81 -2.35
CA LEU A 105 11.91 3.57 -2.91
C LEU A 105 12.92 4.27 -2.01
N THR A 106 13.82 3.50 -1.42
CA THR A 106 14.80 4.01 -0.45
C THR A 106 16.17 4.22 -1.09
N GLU A 107 16.94 5.17 -0.56
CA GLU A 107 18.26 5.54 -1.11
C GLU A 107 19.29 4.40 -0.99
N ASP A 108 19.07 3.44 -0.10
CA ASP A 108 19.87 2.21 0.03
C ASP A 108 19.53 1.11 -0.99
N GLY A 109 18.56 1.39 -1.88
CA GLY A 109 18.24 0.56 -3.03
C GLY A 109 17.13 -0.47 -2.81
N HIS A 110 16.38 -0.38 -1.72
CA HIS A 110 15.23 -1.23 -1.46
C HIS A 110 13.92 -0.58 -1.88
N VAL A 111 12.89 -1.40 -2.07
CA VAL A 111 11.50 -0.95 -2.10
C VAL A 111 10.81 -1.51 -0.88
N LYS A 112 10.36 -0.64 0.01
CA LYS A 112 9.73 -1.01 1.26
C LYS A 112 8.23 -0.76 1.22
N LEU A 113 7.46 -1.76 1.64
CA LEU A 113 6.05 -1.57 1.98
C LEU A 113 5.96 -0.83 3.31
N ILE A 114 5.14 0.22 3.32
CA ILE A 114 4.84 1.02 4.50
C ILE A 114 3.34 0.95 4.80
N ASP A 115 2.94 1.36 5.98
CA ASP A 115 1.55 1.44 6.42
C ASP A 115 0.80 0.09 6.48
N PHE A 116 0.91 -0.54 7.65
CA PHE A 116 0.18 -1.78 7.98
C PHE A 116 -1.15 -1.51 8.70
N GLY A 117 -1.73 -0.31 8.55
CA GLY A 117 -2.89 0.15 9.32
C GLY A 117 -4.15 -0.70 9.13
N ILE A 118 -4.30 -1.35 7.96
CA ILE A 118 -5.44 -2.23 7.67
C ILE A 118 -5.07 -3.70 7.47
N CYS A 119 -3.85 -4.10 7.86
CA CYS A 119 -3.43 -5.50 7.81
C CYS A 119 -4.38 -6.40 8.60
N LYS A 120 -4.63 -7.59 8.06
CA LYS A 120 -5.52 -8.59 8.64
C LYS A 120 -4.80 -9.91 8.87
N GLN A 121 -5.04 -10.53 10.03
CA GLN A 121 -4.64 -11.90 10.27
C GLN A 121 -5.66 -12.88 9.65
N VAL A 122 -5.21 -13.72 8.72
CA VAL A 122 -6.08 -14.58 7.91
C VAL A 122 -6.93 -15.55 8.75
N ASN A 123 -6.39 -16.05 9.86
CA ASN A 123 -7.03 -17.08 10.67
C ASN A 123 -7.81 -16.57 11.90
N LYS A 124 -7.93 -15.26 12.08
CA LYS A 124 -8.70 -14.67 13.18
C LYS A 124 -9.79 -13.75 12.63
N LEU A 125 -11.01 -14.30 12.52
CA LEU A 125 -12.21 -13.48 12.37
C LEU A 125 -12.50 -12.87 13.75
N THR A 126 -12.04 -11.67 14.01
CA THR A 126 -12.43 -10.92 15.19
C THR A 126 -13.70 -10.09 14.91
N THR A 127 -14.52 -9.87 15.94
CA THR A 127 -15.70 -9.01 15.82
C THR A 127 -15.36 -7.56 15.42
N HIS A 128 -14.09 -7.16 15.56
CA HIS A 128 -13.55 -5.88 15.12
C HIS A 128 -13.20 -5.82 13.61
N ASP A 129 -13.06 -6.96 12.93
CA ASP A 129 -12.86 -7.00 11.47
C ASP A 129 -14.08 -6.49 10.67
N ARG A 130 -15.22 -6.27 11.33
CA ARG A 130 -16.34 -5.52 10.76
C ARG A 130 -16.02 -4.04 10.48
N GLY A 131 -14.84 -3.56 10.92
CA GLY A 131 -14.41 -2.16 10.79
C GLY A 131 -14.17 -1.67 9.37
N LEU A 132 -14.08 -2.56 8.38
CA LEU A 132 -13.97 -2.13 6.98
C LEU A 132 -15.32 -1.68 6.39
N THR A 133 -16.45 -2.00 7.03
CA THR A 133 -17.76 -1.64 6.49
C THR A 133 -18.87 -1.48 7.55
N THR A 134 -18.59 -0.97 8.74
CA THR A 134 -19.70 -0.62 9.66
C THR A 134 -20.63 0.43 9.04
N THR A 135 -20.18 1.10 7.97
CA THR A 135 -20.97 2.10 7.21
C THR A 135 -21.13 1.75 5.74
N GLY A 136 -20.68 0.55 5.26
CA GLY A 136 -20.71 0.22 3.84
C GLY A 136 -19.72 1.01 2.98
N VAL A 137 -18.76 1.71 3.59
CA VAL A 137 -17.75 2.51 2.89
C VAL A 137 -16.48 1.68 2.72
N PHE A 138 -16.04 1.52 1.48
CA PHE A 138 -14.76 0.91 1.15
C PHE A 138 -13.61 1.80 1.69
N MET A 139 -12.68 1.20 2.44
CA MET A 139 -11.45 1.85 2.90
C MET A 139 -10.28 1.37 2.03
N GLY A 140 -9.57 2.30 1.44
CA GLY A 140 -8.45 2.06 0.53
C GLY A 140 -8.64 2.75 -0.80
N LYS A 141 -7.71 2.54 -1.72
CA LYS A 141 -7.79 3.06 -3.09
C LYS A 141 -8.56 2.08 -3.97
N ALA A 142 -9.71 2.52 -4.46
CA ALA A 142 -10.61 1.70 -5.29
C ALA A 142 -9.90 1.04 -6.48
N GLU A 143 -8.94 1.74 -7.07
CA GLU A 143 -8.21 1.33 -8.27
C GLU A 143 -7.42 0.03 -8.08
N TYR A 144 -6.97 -0.26 -6.84
CA TYR A 144 -6.15 -1.44 -6.50
C TYR A 144 -6.93 -2.52 -5.76
N ALA A 145 -8.19 -2.27 -5.44
CA ALA A 145 -8.99 -3.17 -4.61
C ALA A 145 -9.34 -4.47 -5.34
N ALA A 146 -9.03 -5.61 -4.73
CA ALA A 146 -9.48 -6.91 -5.21
C ALA A 146 -11.02 -7.04 -5.08
N PRO A 147 -11.69 -7.81 -5.97
CA PRO A 147 -13.14 -7.96 -5.95
C PRO A 147 -13.73 -8.35 -4.60
N GLU A 148 -13.08 -9.26 -3.86
CA GLU A 148 -13.51 -9.67 -2.52
C GLU A 148 -13.41 -8.55 -1.48
N LEU A 149 -12.47 -7.60 -1.65
CA LEU A 149 -12.42 -6.38 -0.82
C LEU A 149 -13.59 -5.46 -1.13
N VAL A 150 -13.89 -5.27 -2.41
CA VAL A 150 -15.00 -4.44 -2.88
C VAL A 150 -16.34 -4.97 -2.35
N LEU A 151 -16.51 -6.29 -2.38
CA LEU A 151 -17.71 -6.97 -1.89
C LEU A 151 -17.80 -7.04 -0.36
N GLY A 152 -16.72 -6.70 0.35
CA GLY A 152 -16.65 -6.87 1.81
C GLY A 152 -16.69 -8.33 2.25
N ASP A 153 -16.33 -9.26 1.36
CA ASP A 153 -16.31 -10.69 1.66
C ASP A 153 -15.08 -11.06 2.49
N LEU A 154 -15.21 -10.94 3.80
CA LEU A 154 -14.12 -11.19 4.75
C LEU A 154 -13.57 -12.62 4.69
N ARG A 155 -14.38 -13.61 4.22
CA ARG A 155 -13.97 -15.02 4.18
C ARG A 155 -13.09 -15.33 2.97
N SER A 156 -13.33 -14.64 1.87
CA SER A 156 -12.55 -14.82 0.64
C SER A 156 -11.24 -14.01 0.64
N GLN A 157 -11.06 -13.07 1.58
CA GLN A 157 -9.82 -12.29 1.70
C GLN A 157 -8.67 -13.17 2.19
N ASN A 158 -7.67 -13.34 1.37
CA ASN A 158 -6.47 -14.13 1.63
C ASN A 158 -5.26 -13.51 0.88
N GLN A 159 -4.15 -14.23 0.77
CA GLN A 159 -2.94 -13.75 0.10
C GLN A 159 -3.17 -13.31 -1.36
N THR A 160 -4.14 -13.92 -2.07
CA THR A 160 -4.45 -13.55 -3.45
C THR A 160 -5.05 -12.15 -3.56
N THR A 161 -5.63 -11.62 -2.48
CA THR A 161 -6.11 -10.23 -2.38
C THR A 161 -4.97 -9.23 -2.62
N ASP A 162 -3.81 -9.47 -1.98
CA ASP A 162 -2.62 -8.64 -2.18
C ASP A 162 -2.01 -8.86 -3.57
N ILE A 163 -2.01 -10.09 -4.08
CA ILE A 163 -1.50 -10.42 -5.43
C ILE A 163 -2.29 -9.68 -6.51
N TYR A 164 -3.61 -9.56 -6.37
CA TYR A 164 -4.42 -8.76 -7.28
C TYR A 164 -3.95 -7.29 -7.30
N ALA A 165 -3.78 -6.68 -6.12
CA ALA A 165 -3.33 -5.29 -6.01
C ALA A 165 -1.93 -5.09 -6.62
N ILE A 166 -1.01 -6.05 -6.44
CA ILE A 166 0.30 -6.03 -7.13
C ILE A 166 0.13 -6.07 -8.65
N GLY A 167 -0.79 -6.90 -9.16
CA GLY A 167 -1.08 -6.94 -10.60
C GLY A 167 -1.46 -5.58 -11.15
N ILE A 168 -2.34 -4.84 -10.46
CA ILE A 168 -2.73 -3.48 -10.82
C ILE A 168 -1.54 -2.51 -10.73
N LEU A 169 -0.74 -2.60 -9.66
CA LEU A 169 0.45 -1.76 -9.46
C LEU A 169 1.47 -1.96 -10.57
N LEU A 170 1.78 -3.21 -10.94
CA LEU A 170 2.71 -3.51 -12.03
C LEU A 170 2.17 -3.08 -13.39
N TYR A 171 0.87 -3.27 -13.64
CA TYR A 171 0.21 -2.74 -14.83
C TYR A 171 0.43 -1.22 -14.94
N GLN A 172 0.17 -0.48 -13.87
CA GLN A 172 0.38 0.98 -13.84
C GLN A 172 1.84 1.36 -14.08
N CYS A 173 2.81 0.65 -13.48
CA CYS A 173 4.23 0.90 -13.73
C CYS A 173 4.63 0.71 -15.19
N ILE A 174 4.00 -0.24 -15.91
CA ILE A 174 4.34 -0.54 -17.31
C ILE A 174 3.60 0.37 -18.28
N VAL A 175 2.29 0.60 -18.05
CA VAL A 175 1.39 1.28 -18.98
C VAL A 175 1.28 2.79 -18.69
N GLY A 176 1.63 3.22 -17.47
CA GLY A 176 1.57 4.61 -17.02
C GLY A 176 0.23 5.03 -16.39
N HIS A 177 -0.78 4.18 -16.42
CA HIS A 177 -2.09 4.42 -15.79
C HIS A 177 -2.71 3.12 -15.27
N VAL A 178 -3.68 3.21 -14.39
CA VAL A 178 -4.41 2.04 -13.88
C VAL A 178 -5.38 1.49 -14.93
N PRO A 179 -5.72 0.18 -14.90
CA PRO A 179 -6.60 -0.43 -15.91
C PRO A 179 -8.06 0.07 -15.84
N PHE A 180 -8.49 0.52 -14.67
CA PHE A 180 -9.84 1.05 -14.46
C PHE A 180 -9.77 2.44 -13.85
N GLU A 181 -10.18 3.44 -14.63
CA GLU A 181 -10.18 4.85 -14.25
C GLU A 181 -11.61 5.38 -14.12
N GLY A 182 -11.76 6.42 -13.29
CA GLY A 182 -13.01 7.13 -13.08
C GLY A 182 -13.37 7.33 -11.61
N PRO A 183 -14.59 7.80 -11.32
CA PRO A 183 -15.09 7.87 -9.94
C PRO A 183 -15.08 6.49 -9.26
N SER A 184 -14.78 6.45 -7.95
CA SER A 184 -14.58 5.20 -7.22
C SER A 184 -15.68 4.15 -7.43
N HIS A 185 -16.97 4.57 -7.44
CA HIS A 185 -18.08 3.65 -7.68
C HIS A 185 -18.05 2.98 -9.05
N GLN A 186 -17.58 3.68 -10.10
CA GLN A 186 -17.44 3.12 -11.45
C GLN A 186 -16.23 2.20 -11.55
N VAL A 187 -15.13 2.54 -10.86
CA VAL A 187 -13.93 1.69 -10.78
C VAL A 187 -14.28 0.38 -10.10
N LEU A 188 -14.96 0.43 -8.95
CA LEU A 188 -15.38 -0.76 -8.21
C LEU A 188 -16.32 -1.66 -9.04
N ASP A 189 -17.26 -1.06 -9.80
CA ASP A 189 -18.14 -1.81 -10.71
C ASP A 189 -17.34 -2.50 -11.84
N LYS A 190 -16.38 -1.79 -12.44
CA LYS A 190 -15.52 -2.36 -13.48
C LYS A 190 -14.67 -3.53 -12.97
N GLN A 191 -14.15 -3.44 -11.74
CA GLN A 191 -13.38 -4.53 -11.13
C GLN A 191 -14.20 -5.79 -10.87
N LEU A 192 -15.50 -5.63 -10.57
CA LEU A 192 -16.40 -6.77 -10.36
C LEU A 192 -16.85 -7.43 -11.66
N HIS A 193 -17.01 -6.68 -12.74
CA HIS A 193 -17.75 -7.11 -13.92
C HIS A 193 -16.93 -7.10 -15.21
N LYS A 194 -15.83 -6.38 -15.31
CA LYS A 194 -14.98 -6.38 -16.50
C LYS A 194 -13.82 -7.36 -16.37
N LYS A 195 -13.64 -8.17 -17.41
CA LYS A 195 -12.36 -8.86 -17.64
C LYS A 195 -11.35 -7.85 -18.19
N MET A 196 -10.16 -7.85 -17.64
CA MET A 196 -9.00 -7.16 -18.22
C MET A 196 -8.59 -7.80 -19.51
#